data_d5a51e7594c24d877bff860cb35a9885
#
_entry.id   d5a51e7594c24d877bff860cb35a9885
#
_cell.length_a   1.000
_cell.length_b   1.000
_cell.length_c   1.000
_cell.angle_alpha   90.00
_cell.angle_beta   90.00
_cell.angle_gamma   90.00
#
_symmetry.space_group_name_H-M   'P 1'
#
loop_
_entity.id
_entity.type
_entity.pdbx_description
1 polymer ?
#
loop_
_entity_poly.entity_id
_entity_poly.type
_entity_poly.pdbx_seq_one_letter_code
_entity_poly.pdbx_strand_id
1 'polypeptide(L)'
;MRFLSSDQVVAMHTELLERWGGAQGGGHGRVDYEGVEAAVQAVKNSCYESREELAAAYAVYIVQGHAFMDGKKRTGAAAMSSFLLANGGRSRRSSNEVARAMLELQARAEASERTDQLVSWLSTLLSR
;
A
#
# COMPACT_ATOMS: atom_id res chain seq x y z
N MET A 1 3.93 -0.30 -17.85
CA MET A 1 4.20 -0.16 -16.41
C MET A 1 4.70 -1.48 -15.83
N ARG A 2 5.60 -1.39 -14.89
CA ARG A 2 6.06 -2.54 -14.14
C ARG A 2 5.24 -2.68 -12.89
N PHE A 3 4.36 -3.67 -12.86
CA PHE A 3 3.51 -3.94 -11.69
C PHE A 3 4.25 -4.79 -10.67
N LEU A 4 3.88 -4.63 -9.42
CA LEU A 4 4.40 -5.47 -8.34
C LEU A 4 3.67 -6.81 -8.37
N SER A 5 4.40 -7.88 -8.04
CA SER A 5 3.79 -9.20 -7.86
C SER A 5 3.36 -9.39 -6.41
N SER A 6 2.50 -10.37 -6.16
CA SER A 6 2.12 -10.72 -4.80
C SER A 6 3.32 -11.17 -3.98
N ASP A 7 4.26 -11.89 -4.59
CA ASP A 7 5.49 -12.33 -3.90
C ASP A 7 6.32 -11.14 -3.44
N GLN A 8 6.43 -10.09 -4.27
CA GLN A 8 7.15 -8.89 -3.90
C GLN A 8 6.50 -8.18 -2.72
N VAL A 9 5.16 -8.08 -2.72
CA VAL A 9 4.43 -7.44 -1.64
C VAL A 9 4.59 -8.23 -0.33
N VAL A 10 4.47 -9.55 -0.39
CA VAL A 10 4.68 -10.41 0.78
C VAL A 10 6.10 -10.24 1.33
N ALA A 11 7.10 -10.20 0.45
CA ALA A 11 8.49 -10.01 0.86
C ALA A 11 8.69 -8.68 1.57
N MET A 12 8.06 -7.62 1.09
CA MET A 12 8.09 -6.30 1.75
C MET A 12 7.50 -6.38 3.14
N HIS A 13 6.37 -7.04 3.28
CA HIS A 13 5.71 -7.20 4.58
C HIS A 13 6.61 -7.96 5.56
N THR A 14 7.19 -9.07 5.12
CA THR A 14 8.07 -9.88 5.94
C THR A 14 9.28 -9.08 6.42
N GLU A 15 9.93 -8.36 5.51
CA GLU A 15 11.10 -7.55 5.84
C GLU A 15 10.76 -6.44 6.83
N LEU A 16 9.61 -5.80 6.66
CA LEU A 16 9.19 -4.73 7.56
C LEU A 16 8.89 -5.26 8.97
N LEU A 17 8.29 -6.43 9.07
CA LEU A 17 8.04 -7.05 10.38
C LEU A 17 9.35 -7.41 11.07
N GLU A 18 10.33 -7.93 10.34
CA GLU A 18 11.64 -8.26 10.89
C GLU A 18 12.37 -7.02 11.40
N ARG A 19 12.29 -5.93 10.65
CA ARG A 19 13.01 -4.70 10.96
C ARG A 19 12.35 -3.89 12.07
N TRP A 20 11.03 -3.77 12.05
CA TRP A 20 10.29 -2.85 12.92
C TRP A 20 9.47 -3.56 13.97
N GLY A 21 9.54 -4.89 13.99
CA GLY A 21 8.71 -5.68 14.87
C GLY A 21 7.29 -5.81 14.32
N GLY A 22 6.55 -6.69 14.89
CA GLY A 22 5.18 -6.93 14.50
C GLY A 22 4.30 -7.04 15.73
N ALA A 23 3.22 -7.77 15.61
CA ALA A 23 2.32 -8.00 16.71
C ALA A 23 3.03 -8.67 17.86
N GLN A 24 2.59 -8.44 19.06
CA GLN A 24 3.15 -9.02 20.27
C GLN A 24 3.10 -10.55 20.24
N GLY A 25 3.96 -11.15 21.01
CA GLY A 25 3.93 -12.59 21.15
C GLY A 25 4.46 -13.35 19.95
N GLY A 26 5.47 -12.84 19.33
CA GLY A 26 6.06 -13.46 18.17
C GLY A 26 5.29 -13.14 16.92
N GLY A 27 4.56 -12.06 16.99
CA GLY A 27 3.67 -11.67 15.97
C GLY A 27 4.31 -11.44 14.65
N HIS A 28 4.19 -12.39 13.86
CA HIS A 28 4.62 -12.26 12.50
C HIS A 28 3.50 -11.70 11.65
N GLY A 29 2.38 -11.41 12.25
CA GLY A 29 1.21 -11.04 11.52
C GLY A 29 0.85 -12.14 10.53
N ARG A 30 -0.40 -12.46 10.47
CA ARG A 30 -0.86 -13.42 9.48
C ARG A 30 -0.87 -12.78 8.10
N VAL A 31 -0.55 -13.57 7.10
CA VAL A 31 -0.64 -13.17 5.70
C VAL A 31 -1.69 -14.05 5.03
N ASP A 32 -2.69 -13.40 4.47
CA ASP A 32 -3.65 -14.05 3.60
C ASP A 32 -3.17 -13.87 2.16
N TYR A 33 -2.53 -14.91 1.64
CA TYR A 33 -1.96 -14.85 0.29
C TYR A 33 -3.01 -14.60 -0.78
N GLU A 34 -4.21 -15.10 -0.61
CA GLU A 34 -5.30 -14.83 -1.54
C GLU A 34 -5.69 -13.35 -1.50
N GLY A 35 -5.68 -12.75 -0.32
CA GLY A 35 -5.95 -11.32 -0.17
C GLY A 35 -4.88 -10.46 -0.80
N VAL A 36 -3.61 -10.86 -0.69
CA VAL A 36 -2.51 -10.15 -1.35
C VAL A 36 -2.68 -10.23 -2.86
N GLU A 37 -2.95 -11.41 -3.37
CA GLU A 37 -3.17 -11.62 -4.81
C GLU A 37 -4.35 -10.78 -5.30
N ALA A 38 -5.44 -10.74 -4.53
CA ALA A 38 -6.60 -9.93 -4.86
C ALA A 38 -6.24 -8.44 -4.96
N ALA A 39 -5.46 -7.93 -4.02
CA ALA A 39 -5.03 -6.53 -4.03
C ALA A 39 -4.17 -6.21 -5.26
N VAL A 40 -3.21 -7.07 -5.55
CA VAL A 40 -2.33 -6.90 -6.72
C VAL A 40 -3.14 -6.94 -8.02
N GLN A 41 -4.04 -7.90 -8.14
CA GLN A 41 -4.89 -8.02 -9.33
C GLN A 41 -5.85 -6.82 -9.46
N ALA A 42 -6.35 -6.32 -8.34
CA ALA A 42 -7.23 -5.15 -8.37
C ALA A 42 -6.52 -3.93 -8.97
N VAL A 43 -5.24 -3.75 -8.67
CA VAL A 43 -4.46 -2.66 -9.27
C VAL A 43 -4.30 -2.88 -10.78
N LYS A 44 -3.93 -4.10 -11.18
CA LYS A 44 -3.76 -4.43 -12.61
C LYS A 44 -5.05 -4.25 -13.40
N ASN A 45 -6.17 -4.60 -12.80
CA ASN A 45 -7.47 -4.57 -13.47
C ASN A 45 -8.18 -3.23 -13.33
N SER A 46 -7.55 -2.27 -12.64
CA SER A 46 -8.15 -0.96 -12.43
C SER A 46 -8.11 -0.11 -13.70
N CYS A 47 -8.90 0.95 -13.71
CA CYS A 47 -8.91 1.92 -14.80
C CYS A 47 -7.85 3.01 -14.63
N TYR A 48 -7.06 2.97 -13.57
CA TYR A 48 -6.04 3.97 -13.33
C TYR A 48 -4.90 3.83 -14.33
N GLU A 49 -4.37 4.94 -14.80
CA GLU A 49 -3.36 4.95 -15.85
C GLU A 49 -2.05 5.58 -15.43
N SER A 50 -2.08 6.66 -14.63
CA SER A 50 -0.85 7.30 -14.22
C SER A 50 -0.13 6.47 -13.17
N ARG A 51 1.19 6.60 -13.13
CA ARG A 51 1.97 5.88 -12.11
C ARG A 51 1.62 6.33 -10.70
N GLU A 52 1.27 7.59 -10.51
CA GLU A 52 0.86 8.11 -9.20
C GLU A 52 -0.47 7.50 -8.75
N GLU A 53 -1.42 7.38 -9.68
CA GLU A 53 -2.69 6.73 -9.36
C GLU A 53 -2.50 5.25 -9.06
N LEU A 54 -1.70 4.56 -9.86
CA LEU A 54 -1.44 3.14 -9.64
C LEU A 54 -0.68 2.91 -8.34
N ALA A 55 0.29 3.76 -8.03
CA ALA A 55 1.01 3.69 -6.75
C ALA A 55 0.04 3.88 -5.58
N ALA A 56 -0.81 4.89 -5.67
CA ALA A 56 -1.84 5.15 -4.65
C ALA A 56 -2.77 3.95 -4.51
N ALA A 57 -3.14 3.34 -5.61
CA ALA A 57 -4.03 2.17 -5.61
C ALA A 57 -3.42 1.00 -4.84
N TYR A 58 -2.11 0.74 -4.97
CA TYR A 58 -1.46 -0.29 -4.16
C TYR A 58 -1.64 -0.03 -2.68
N ALA A 59 -1.37 1.20 -2.24
CA ALA A 59 -1.53 1.54 -0.82
C ALA A 59 -2.98 1.37 -0.38
N VAL A 60 -3.93 1.87 -1.16
CA VAL A 60 -5.36 1.81 -0.82
C VAL A 60 -5.84 0.37 -0.70
N TYR A 61 -5.55 -0.46 -1.70
CA TYR A 61 -6.03 -1.84 -1.67
C TYR A 61 -5.36 -2.67 -0.58
N ILE A 62 -4.08 -2.40 -0.29
CA ILE A 62 -3.38 -3.10 0.80
C ILE A 62 -3.95 -2.69 2.16
N VAL A 63 -4.17 -1.40 2.38
CA VAL A 63 -4.69 -0.90 3.66
C VAL A 63 -6.15 -1.30 3.87
N GLN A 64 -6.98 -1.22 2.82
CA GLN A 64 -8.39 -1.64 2.90
C GLN A 64 -8.54 -3.13 3.07
N GLY A 65 -7.63 -3.89 2.48
CA GLY A 65 -7.73 -5.34 2.49
C GLY A 65 -7.43 -5.94 3.85
N HIS A 66 -7.73 -7.22 3.98
CA HIS A 66 -7.46 -7.98 5.19
C HIS A 66 -6.32 -8.98 4.96
N ALA A 67 -5.44 -8.68 3.98
CA ALA A 67 -4.34 -9.55 3.63
C ALA A 67 -3.28 -9.65 4.73
N PHE A 68 -3.13 -8.61 5.53
CA PHE A 68 -2.16 -8.57 6.60
C PHE A 68 -2.84 -8.26 7.91
N MET A 69 -2.53 -9.03 8.94
CA MET A 69 -3.01 -8.79 10.28
C MET A 69 -2.36 -7.56 10.90
N ASP A 70 -1.09 -7.35 10.57
CA ASP A 70 -0.29 -6.26 11.10
C ASP A 70 0.65 -5.75 10.01
N GLY A 71 1.08 -4.51 10.13
CA GLY A 71 2.03 -3.93 9.20
C GLY A 71 1.44 -3.47 7.88
N LYS A 72 0.11 -3.43 7.73
CA LYS A 72 -0.51 -3.07 6.45
C LYS A 72 -0.22 -1.64 6.02
N LYS A 73 -0.12 -0.69 6.95
CA LYS A 73 0.20 0.70 6.62
C LYS A 73 1.63 0.83 6.09
N ARG A 74 2.58 0.18 6.76
CA ARG A 74 3.99 0.19 6.32
C ARG A 74 4.14 -0.52 4.99
N THR A 75 3.48 -1.65 4.83
CA THR A 75 3.53 -2.41 3.58
C THR A 75 2.88 -1.62 2.44
N GLY A 76 1.77 -0.95 2.71
CA GLY A 76 1.12 -0.09 1.73
C GLY A 76 2.05 1.04 1.28
N ALA A 77 2.71 1.70 2.23
CA ALA A 77 3.66 2.76 1.91
C ALA A 77 4.85 2.23 1.10
N ALA A 78 5.38 1.07 1.48
CA ALA A 78 6.51 0.45 0.77
C ALA A 78 6.13 0.07 -0.65
N ALA A 79 4.97 -0.53 -0.85
CA ALA A 79 4.49 -0.91 -2.17
C ALA A 79 4.30 0.32 -3.06
N MET A 80 3.70 1.36 -2.52
CA MET A 80 3.49 2.63 -3.20
C MET A 80 4.81 3.23 -3.68
N SER A 81 5.78 3.34 -2.78
CA SER A 81 7.08 3.90 -3.10
C SER A 81 7.87 3.05 -4.07
N SER A 82 7.84 1.73 -3.89
CA SER A 82 8.55 0.79 -4.78
C SER A 82 7.97 0.83 -6.19
N PHE A 83 6.66 0.91 -6.31
CA PHE A 83 6.03 1.01 -7.63
C PHE A 83 6.45 2.29 -8.34
N LEU A 84 6.43 3.43 -7.63
CA LEU A 84 6.87 4.70 -8.22
C LEU A 84 8.30 4.61 -8.73
N LEU A 85 9.22 4.11 -7.88
CA LEU A 85 10.62 4.00 -8.26
C LEU A 85 10.81 3.07 -9.47
N ALA A 86 10.11 1.95 -9.49
CA ALA A 86 10.23 0.99 -10.59
C ALA A 86 9.73 1.57 -11.92
N ASN A 87 8.89 2.58 -11.87
CA ASN A 87 8.30 3.20 -13.05
C ASN A 87 8.79 4.64 -13.30
N GLY A 88 9.97 4.95 -12.77
CA GLY A 88 10.64 6.22 -13.06
C GLY A 88 10.09 7.41 -12.28
N GLY A 89 9.34 7.17 -11.23
CA GLY A 89 8.77 8.23 -10.40
C GLY A 89 9.40 8.29 -9.02
N ARG A 90 9.01 9.27 -8.27
CA ARG A 90 9.45 9.44 -6.88
C ARG A 90 8.48 10.37 -6.17
N SER A 91 8.11 10.01 -4.95
CA SER A 91 7.35 10.92 -4.11
C SER A 91 8.27 11.99 -3.52
N ARG A 92 7.80 13.22 -3.50
CA ARG A 92 8.51 14.34 -2.86
C ARG A 92 8.10 14.49 -1.40
N ARG A 93 7.21 13.62 -0.94
CA ARG A 93 6.75 13.68 0.45
C ARG A 93 7.82 13.09 1.37
N SER A 94 7.97 13.71 2.54
CA SER A 94 8.86 13.18 3.56
C SER A 94 8.31 11.90 4.14
N SER A 95 9.15 11.14 4.83
CA SER A 95 8.71 9.92 5.54
C SER A 95 7.58 10.23 6.53
N ASN A 96 7.67 11.38 7.22
CA ASN A 96 6.64 11.77 8.18
C ASN A 96 5.30 12.09 7.47
N GLU A 97 5.37 12.74 6.32
CA GLU A 97 4.17 13.04 5.54
C GLU A 97 3.51 11.76 5.04
N VAL A 98 4.31 10.81 4.57
CA VAL A 98 3.80 9.51 4.12
C VAL A 98 3.17 8.74 5.29
N ALA A 99 3.83 8.74 6.45
CA ALA A 99 3.30 8.07 7.64
C ALA A 99 1.94 8.65 8.04
N ARG A 100 1.82 9.97 8.05
CA ARG A 100 0.54 10.64 8.35
C ARG A 100 -0.53 10.30 7.32
N ALA A 101 -0.14 10.25 6.04
CA ALA A 101 -1.07 9.89 4.98
C ALA A 101 -1.60 8.47 5.17
N MET A 102 -0.74 7.53 5.59
CA MET A 102 -1.19 6.16 5.83
C MET A 102 -2.13 6.07 7.01
N LEU A 103 -1.90 6.85 8.07
CA LEU A 103 -2.84 6.91 9.20
C LEU A 103 -4.19 7.46 8.75
N GLU A 104 -4.19 8.52 7.96
CA GLU A 104 -5.42 9.10 7.42
C GLU A 104 -6.13 8.13 6.49
N LEU A 105 -5.37 7.45 5.63
CA LEU A 105 -5.92 6.45 4.73
C LEU A 105 -6.66 5.36 5.51
N GLN A 106 -6.04 4.84 6.57
CA GLN A 106 -6.67 3.80 7.37
C GLN A 106 -7.96 4.31 8.01
N ALA A 107 -7.96 5.52 8.57
CA ALA A 107 -9.13 6.09 9.20
C ALA A 107 -10.28 6.28 8.19
N ARG A 108 -9.97 6.76 7.00
CA ARG A 108 -10.96 6.93 5.93
C ARG A 108 -11.49 5.60 5.41
N ALA A 109 -10.62 4.60 5.30
CA ALA A 109 -11.04 3.26 4.88
C ALA A 109 -11.98 2.64 5.91
N GLU A 110 -11.66 2.80 7.19
CA GLU A 110 -12.54 2.32 8.28
C GLU A 110 -13.87 3.05 8.30
N ALA A 111 -13.91 4.30 7.84
CA ALA A 111 -15.14 5.06 7.70
C ALA A 111 -15.89 4.71 6.39
N SER A 112 -15.46 3.69 5.69
CA SER A 112 -16.08 3.18 4.46
C SER A 112 -16.09 4.20 3.31
N GLU A 113 -15.08 5.04 3.25
CA GLU A 113 -14.92 5.97 2.15
C GLU A 113 -14.62 5.21 0.86
N ARG A 114 -15.10 5.72 -0.26
CA ARG A 114 -14.99 5.02 -1.54
C ARG A 114 -13.55 4.89 -2.00
N THR A 115 -13.22 3.72 -2.56
CA THR A 115 -11.87 3.42 -3.04
C THR A 115 -11.38 4.46 -4.04
N ASP A 116 -12.21 4.84 -5.01
CA ASP A 116 -11.80 5.81 -6.04
C ASP A 116 -11.50 7.19 -5.45
N GLN A 117 -12.21 7.58 -4.41
CA GLN A 117 -11.94 8.84 -3.72
C GLN A 117 -10.62 8.77 -2.94
N LEU A 118 -10.35 7.65 -2.31
CA LEU A 118 -9.09 7.43 -1.59
C LEU A 118 -7.90 7.45 -2.55
N VAL A 119 -8.02 6.78 -3.68
CA VAL A 119 -6.96 6.77 -4.70
C VAL A 119 -6.74 8.19 -5.24
N SER A 120 -7.80 8.92 -5.53
CA SER A 120 -7.68 10.29 -6.05
C SER A 120 -6.98 11.19 -5.05
N TRP A 121 -7.39 11.14 -3.79
CA TRP A 121 -6.76 11.94 -2.74
C TRP A 121 -5.27 11.63 -2.59
N LEU A 122 -4.95 10.35 -2.50
CA LEU A 122 -3.57 9.92 -2.27
C LEU A 122 -2.68 10.21 -3.49
N SER A 123 -3.19 9.98 -4.70
CA SER A 123 -2.43 10.27 -5.92
C SER A 123 -2.13 11.76 -6.05
N THR A 124 -3.07 12.62 -5.65
CA THR A 124 -2.85 14.06 -5.63
C THR A 124 -1.73 14.43 -4.67
N LEU A 125 -1.71 13.80 -3.50
CA LEU A 125 -0.64 14.01 -2.53
C LEU A 125 0.73 13.63 -3.11
N LEU A 126 0.79 12.50 -3.79
CA LEU A 126 2.04 12.02 -4.40
C LEU A 126 2.52 12.91 -5.54
N SER A 127 1.61 13.57 -6.22
CA SER A 127 1.90 14.39 -7.40
C SER A 127 2.38 15.80 -7.07
N ARG A 128 2.26 16.21 -5.83
CA ARG A 128 2.68 17.55 -5.41
C ARG A 128 4.17 17.70 -5.29
#